data_39bbc3652430616666705c44885179a1
#
_entry.id   39bbc3652430616666705c44885179a1
#
_cell.length_a   1.000
_cell.length_b   1.000
_cell.length_c   1.000
_cell.angle_alpha   90.00
_cell.angle_beta   90.00
_cell.angle_gamma   90.00
#
_symmetry.space_group_name_H-M   'P 1'
#
loop_
_entity.id
_entity.type
_entity.pdbx_description
1 polymer ?
#
loop_
_entity_poly.entity_id
_entity_poly.type
_entity_poly.pdbx_seq_one_letter_code
_entity_poly.pdbx_strand_id
1 'polypeptide(L)'
;SYVDIELAKSQLELICLERYQNLSGQLPAYEWSFDDVNPPVQALVTWRVYNMGKRRNRGKGDRAFLERMYHKLLLNFMWWVNRKDSSGRNIFEGGFLGLDNISVFDRNLPLPSGQMLEQADATGWMGVFCLNMLTIALELSQEDPVYSHLAMKFLDHFIAISRAINMPGEGGMGLWDEQDGFYYDKITSCDTGQSQTLRVRSNVGLIPLYAVQVIEKSWIEKLPAFQKTSIAEWIEKSKGKEMIGVSMSADGNHILLSIASRNRLQRVLRRVADENEFLSPYGLRSLSRYYLNNPYRLTINGQEWTVQYEPAESRSTLFGGNSNWRGPIWFPTTYLLITALRSYQRFYGDSVMVPCPGSPGKQ
;
A
#
# COMPACT_ATOMS: atom_id res chain seq x y z
N SER A 1 19.73 -3.93 -8.20
CA SER A 1 19.26 -5.12 -8.98
C SER A 1 19.39 -4.95 -10.48
N TYR A 2 19.22 -3.74 -11.04
CA TYR A 2 19.44 -3.50 -12.48
C TYR A 2 20.91 -3.69 -12.89
N VAL A 3 21.84 -3.40 -12.00
CA VAL A 3 23.27 -3.54 -12.22
C VAL A 3 23.75 -4.93 -11.77
N ASP A 4 23.56 -5.24 -10.50
CA ASP A 4 24.00 -6.47 -9.86
C ASP A 4 22.85 -7.13 -9.07
N ILE A 5 22.45 -8.34 -9.49
CA ILE A 5 21.37 -9.09 -8.85
C ILE A 5 21.86 -9.80 -7.59
N GLU A 6 23.07 -10.33 -7.59
CA GLU A 6 23.59 -11.08 -6.45
C GLU A 6 23.87 -10.13 -5.28
N LEU A 7 24.40 -8.92 -5.56
CA LEU A 7 24.49 -7.87 -4.55
C LEU A 7 23.11 -7.48 -4.01
N ALA A 8 22.09 -7.36 -4.88
CA ALA A 8 20.75 -7.02 -4.43
C ALA A 8 20.13 -8.12 -3.55
N LYS A 9 20.35 -9.39 -3.85
CA LYS A 9 19.94 -10.53 -3.00
C LYS A 9 20.64 -10.46 -1.64
N SER A 10 21.97 -10.30 -1.62
CA SER A 10 22.74 -10.26 -0.38
C SER A 10 22.34 -9.07 0.52
N GLN A 11 22.02 -7.91 -0.05
CA GLN A 11 21.50 -6.77 0.71
C GLN A 11 20.12 -7.04 1.31
N LEU A 12 19.22 -7.69 0.57
CA LEU A 12 17.90 -8.08 1.09
C LEU A 12 18.02 -9.09 2.22
N GLU A 13 18.87 -10.10 2.05
CA GLU A 13 19.14 -11.09 3.09
C GLU A 13 19.76 -10.45 4.33
N LEU A 14 20.67 -9.46 4.15
CA LEU A 14 21.29 -8.72 5.25
C LEU A 14 20.27 -7.93 6.06
N ILE A 15 19.38 -7.17 5.40
CA ILE A 15 18.33 -6.38 6.08
C ILE A 15 17.41 -7.27 6.90
N CYS A 16 17.14 -8.48 6.43
CA CYS A 16 16.26 -9.44 7.09
C CYS A 16 17.03 -10.49 7.93
N LEU A 17 18.30 -10.24 8.28
CA LEU A 17 19.04 -11.14 9.17
C LEU A 17 18.49 -11.10 10.59
N GLU A 18 18.50 -12.24 11.25
CA GLU A 18 18.01 -12.45 12.61
C GLU A 18 18.66 -11.52 13.62
N ARG A 19 19.94 -11.14 13.41
CA ARG A 19 20.65 -10.21 14.30
C ARG A 19 20.13 -8.76 14.23
N TYR A 20 19.48 -8.38 13.11
CA TYR A 20 18.89 -7.05 12.93
C TYR A 20 17.39 -7.04 13.18
N GLN A 21 16.73 -8.18 13.01
CA GLN A 21 15.33 -8.35 13.30
C GLN A 21 15.11 -8.58 14.80
N ASN A 22 14.09 -7.92 15.37
CA ASN A 22 13.68 -8.20 16.74
C ASN A 22 13.17 -9.65 16.86
N LEU A 23 13.27 -10.27 18.03
CA LEU A 23 12.72 -11.60 18.30
C LEU A 23 11.22 -11.72 17.99
N SER A 24 10.48 -10.61 18.09
CA SER A 24 9.08 -10.53 17.69
C SER A 24 8.83 -10.50 16.17
N GLY A 25 9.86 -10.36 15.35
CA GLY A 25 9.77 -10.27 13.89
C GLY A 25 9.80 -8.84 13.34
N GLN A 26 9.89 -7.81 14.19
CA GLN A 26 10.00 -6.43 13.72
C GLN A 26 11.35 -6.18 13.04
N LEU A 27 11.32 -5.53 11.87
CA LEU A 27 12.50 -4.95 11.25
C LEU A 27 12.73 -3.54 11.82
N PRO A 28 13.97 -3.16 12.14
CA PRO A 28 14.26 -1.83 12.66
C PRO A 28 14.01 -0.75 11.60
N ALA A 29 13.53 0.41 12.02
CA ALA A 29 13.36 1.58 11.15
C ALA A 29 14.68 2.21 10.77
N TYR A 30 15.58 2.27 11.73
CA TYR A 30 17.00 2.68 11.63
C TYR A 30 17.87 1.63 12.29
N GLU A 31 19.18 1.81 12.26
CA GLU A 31 20.12 0.93 12.95
C GLU A 31 19.75 0.83 14.44
N TRP A 32 19.32 -0.38 14.85
CA TRP A 32 18.91 -0.74 16.22
C TRP A 32 17.68 0.01 16.78
N SER A 33 16.95 0.79 15.97
CA SER A 33 15.71 1.46 16.41
C SER A 33 14.48 0.63 16.09
N PHE A 34 13.69 0.32 17.13
CA PHE A 34 12.42 -0.43 17.06
C PHE A 34 11.21 0.41 17.51
N ASP A 35 11.39 1.69 17.76
CA ASP A 35 10.30 2.61 18.13
C ASP A 35 9.43 2.95 16.93
N ASP A 36 10.05 2.99 15.74
CA ASP A 36 9.43 3.30 14.47
C ASP A 36 9.45 2.12 13.51
N VAL A 37 8.70 2.24 12.42
CA VAL A 37 8.68 1.26 11.33
C VAL A 37 8.78 1.94 9.97
N ASN A 38 9.45 1.28 9.04
CA ASN A 38 9.46 1.65 7.63
C ASN A 38 8.36 0.89 6.87
N PRO A 39 7.95 1.38 5.69
CA PRO A 39 7.02 0.64 4.84
C PRO A 39 7.51 -0.79 4.58
N PRO A 40 6.66 -1.82 4.68
CA PRO A 40 7.04 -3.22 4.48
C PRO A 40 7.21 -3.56 2.99
N VAL A 41 8.20 -2.94 2.34
CA VAL A 41 8.48 -3.09 0.89
C VAL A 41 9.37 -4.29 0.57
N GLN A 42 9.92 -4.98 1.55
CA GLN A 42 10.90 -6.04 1.37
C GLN A 42 10.35 -7.21 0.55
N ALA A 43 9.07 -7.59 0.74
CA ALA A 43 8.44 -8.63 -0.06
C ALA A 43 8.30 -8.23 -1.54
N LEU A 44 7.90 -6.99 -1.80
CA LEU A 44 7.83 -6.43 -3.16
C LEU A 44 9.20 -6.46 -3.85
N VAL A 45 10.25 -6.03 -3.13
CA VAL A 45 11.61 -5.98 -3.69
C VAL A 45 12.15 -7.39 -3.88
N THR A 46 11.93 -8.30 -2.95
CA THR A 46 12.30 -9.73 -3.07
C THR A 46 11.71 -10.35 -4.33
N TRP A 47 10.39 -10.19 -4.53
CA TRP A 47 9.72 -10.69 -5.72
C TRP A 47 10.29 -10.11 -7.00
N ARG A 48 10.61 -8.82 -7.03
CA ARG A 48 11.23 -8.16 -8.20
C ARG A 48 12.63 -8.67 -8.49
N VAL A 49 13.49 -8.76 -7.48
CA VAL A 49 14.86 -9.25 -7.63
C VAL A 49 14.85 -10.70 -8.12
N TYR A 50 13.99 -11.56 -7.55
CA TYR A 50 13.78 -12.91 -8.01
C TYR A 50 13.40 -12.98 -9.50
N ASN A 51 12.38 -12.21 -9.93
CA ASN A 51 11.94 -12.21 -11.32
C ASN A 51 12.98 -11.65 -12.28
N MET A 52 13.77 -10.66 -11.87
CA MET A 52 14.86 -10.15 -12.68
C MET A 52 15.95 -11.23 -12.87
N GLY A 53 16.28 -11.95 -11.81
CA GLY A 53 17.18 -13.10 -11.87
C GLY A 53 16.65 -14.22 -12.78
N LYS A 54 15.37 -14.57 -12.61
CA LYS A 54 14.69 -15.58 -13.43
C LYS A 54 14.74 -15.25 -14.93
N ARG A 55 14.50 -13.98 -15.28
CA ARG A 55 14.56 -13.51 -16.69
C ARG A 55 15.99 -13.57 -17.25
N ARG A 56 17.01 -13.15 -16.48
CA ARG A 56 18.42 -13.21 -16.91
C ARG A 56 18.91 -14.66 -17.04
N ASN A 57 18.39 -15.56 -16.22
CA ASN A 57 18.75 -16.97 -16.20
C ASN A 57 17.77 -17.85 -17.01
N ARG A 58 17.34 -17.38 -18.19
CA ARG A 58 16.50 -18.12 -19.16
C ARG A 58 15.26 -18.78 -18.53
N GLY A 59 14.61 -18.12 -17.60
CA GLY A 59 13.41 -18.60 -16.93
C GLY A 59 13.66 -19.44 -15.67
N LYS A 60 14.89 -19.73 -15.31
CA LYS A 60 15.22 -20.47 -14.09
C LYS A 60 15.38 -19.50 -12.91
N GLY A 61 14.45 -19.55 -11.95
CA GLY A 61 14.49 -18.76 -10.73
C GLY A 61 15.42 -19.34 -9.67
N ASP A 62 15.94 -18.46 -8.79
CA ASP A 62 16.66 -18.87 -7.59
C ASP A 62 15.66 -19.15 -6.46
N ARG A 63 15.13 -20.38 -6.48
CA ARG A 63 14.13 -20.84 -5.52
C ARG A 63 14.66 -20.77 -4.09
N ALA A 64 15.89 -21.19 -3.86
CA ALA A 64 16.48 -21.21 -2.52
C ALA A 64 16.54 -19.79 -1.89
N PHE A 65 16.89 -18.77 -2.69
CA PHE A 65 16.80 -17.37 -2.26
C PHE A 65 15.34 -16.99 -1.92
N LEU A 66 14.39 -17.36 -2.79
CA LEU A 66 12.98 -16.99 -2.58
C LEU A 66 12.40 -17.62 -1.32
N GLU A 67 12.73 -18.90 -1.03
CA GLU A 67 12.31 -19.59 0.20
C GLU A 67 12.91 -18.97 1.46
N ARG A 68 14.23 -18.71 1.46
CA ARG A 68 14.89 -18.06 2.60
C ARG A 68 14.24 -16.71 2.91
N MET A 69 14.03 -15.89 1.88
CA MET A 69 13.37 -14.59 2.06
C MET A 69 11.92 -14.73 2.53
N TYR A 70 11.19 -15.69 1.97
CA TYR A 70 9.80 -15.95 2.37
C TYR A 70 9.65 -16.22 3.86
N HIS A 71 10.50 -17.10 4.42
CA HIS A 71 10.45 -17.42 5.85
C HIS A 71 10.77 -16.21 6.74
N LYS A 72 11.77 -15.41 6.38
CA LYS A 72 12.13 -14.19 7.11
C LYS A 72 11.00 -13.15 7.05
N LEU A 73 10.41 -12.96 5.87
CA LEU A 73 9.31 -12.03 5.65
C LEU A 73 8.02 -12.48 6.35
N LEU A 74 7.79 -13.78 6.50
CA LEU A 74 6.64 -14.31 7.22
C LEU A 74 6.66 -13.89 8.69
N LEU A 75 7.82 -13.91 9.36
CA LEU A 75 7.97 -13.42 10.73
C LEU A 75 7.62 -11.93 10.83
N ASN A 76 8.12 -11.13 9.90
CA ASN A 76 7.82 -9.70 9.87
C ASN A 76 6.33 -9.43 9.56
N PHE A 77 5.72 -10.18 8.65
CA PHE A 77 4.29 -10.10 8.36
C PHE A 77 3.44 -10.37 9.61
N MET A 78 3.76 -11.43 10.34
CA MET A 78 3.04 -11.78 11.57
C MET A 78 3.19 -10.71 12.65
N TRP A 79 4.38 -10.08 12.75
CA TRP A 79 4.57 -8.95 13.65
C TRP A 79 3.63 -7.79 13.30
N TRP A 80 3.54 -7.41 12.02
CA TRP A 80 2.63 -6.36 11.56
C TRP A 80 1.17 -6.65 11.92
N VAL A 81 0.68 -7.83 11.58
CA VAL A 81 -0.70 -8.24 11.86
C VAL A 81 -1.01 -8.20 13.36
N ASN A 82 -0.08 -8.63 14.20
CA ASN A 82 -0.30 -8.76 15.63
C ASN A 82 -0.04 -7.47 16.42
N ARG A 83 0.69 -6.52 15.87
CA ARG A 83 1.17 -5.34 16.61
C ARG A 83 0.66 -4.00 16.08
N LYS A 84 0.29 -3.95 14.84
CA LYS A 84 -0.12 -2.71 14.15
C LYS A 84 -1.60 -2.68 13.78
N ASP A 85 -2.37 -3.66 14.20
CA ASP A 85 -3.84 -3.67 14.20
C ASP A 85 -4.33 -3.83 15.63
N SER A 86 -4.29 -2.75 16.40
CA SER A 86 -4.64 -2.74 17.83
C SER A 86 -6.10 -3.11 18.10
N SER A 87 -6.97 -2.82 17.15
CA SER A 87 -8.40 -3.06 17.25
C SER A 87 -8.87 -4.39 16.67
N GLY A 88 -7.99 -5.12 15.96
CA GLY A 88 -8.34 -6.36 15.24
C GLY A 88 -9.31 -6.16 14.08
N ARG A 89 -9.40 -4.92 13.54
CA ARG A 89 -10.34 -4.54 12.47
C ARG A 89 -9.71 -4.50 11.08
N ASN A 90 -8.48 -4.97 10.93
CA ASN A 90 -7.70 -4.93 9.69
C ASN A 90 -7.44 -3.50 9.16
N ILE A 91 -7.39 -2.53 10.06
CA ILE A 91 -6.91 -1.17 9.85
C ILE A 91 -5.62 -1.03 10.65
N PHE A 92 -4.58 -0.52 10.00
CA PHE A 92 -3.24 -0.55 10.56
C PHE A 92 -2.74 0.84 10.93
N GLU A 93 -1.95 0.88 11.99
CA GLU A 93 -1.22 2.04 12.47
C GLU A 93 0.26 1.83 12.17
N GLY A 94 0.83 2.69 11.36
CA GLY A 94 2.25 2.60 10.99
C GLY A 94 3.13 3.63 11.70
N GLY A 95 2.52 4.69 12.24
CA GLY A 95 3.27 5.82 12.77
C GLY A 95 4.14 6.44 11.68
N PHE A 96 5.43 6.44 11.87
CA PHE A 96 6.44 7.05 11.00
C PHE A 96 6.34 6.61 9.52
N LEU A 97 6.46 5.34 9.20
CA LEU A 97 6.43 4.77 7.83
C LEU A 97 7.33 5.50 6.81
N GLY A 98 8.42 6.13 7.23
CA GLY A 98 9.20 7.00 6.38
C GLY A 98 8.44 8.27 5.93
N LEU A 99 7.30 8.59 6.54
CA LEU A 99 6.39 9.67 6.20
C LEU A 99 6.03 10.51 7.44
N ASP A 100 7.00 10.75 8.30
CA ASP A 100 6.90 11.40 9.60
C ASP A 100 6.09 12.71 9.57
N ASN A 101 6.35 13.54 8.60
CA ASN A 101 5.79 14.88 8.49
C ASN A 101 4.83 15.06 7.30
N ILE A 102 4.13 14.00 6.88
CA ILE A 102 3.22 14.03 5.72
C ILE A 102 1.74 13.86 6.15
N SER A 103 1.39 14.38 7.29
CA SER A 103 0.03 14.38 7.84
C SER A 103 -0.25 15.69 8.58
N VAL A 104 -1.39 15.77 9.25
CA VAL A 104 -1.74 16.88 10.14
C VAL A 104 -0.85 16.91 11.38
N PHE A 105 -0.46 15.71 11.84
CA PHE A 105 0.41 15.52 13.00
C PHE A 105 1.79 15.08 12.55
N ASP A 106 2.80 15.48 13.31
CA ASP A 106 4.11 14.84 13.23
C ASP A 106 3.99 13.43 13.78
N ARG A 107 4.24 12.45 12.93
CA ARG A 107 4.07 11.02 13.25
C ARG A 107 5.13 10.47 14.20
N ASN A 108 6.19 11.25 14.47
CA ASN A 108 7.20 10.92 15.49
C ASN A 108 6.76 11.36 16.89
N LEU A 109 5.73 12.18 16.99
CA LEU A 109 5.25 12.70 18.26
C LEU A 109 3.98 11.98 18.71
N PRO A 110 3.74 11.89 20.03
CA PRO A 110 2.48 11.38 20.54
C PRO A 110 1.28 12.17 19.99
N LEU A 111 0.22 11.47 19.67
CA LEU A 111 -1.05 12.08 19.30
C LEU A 111 -1.63 12.91 20.46
N PRO A 112 -2.54 13.85 20.16
CA PRO A 112 -3.32 14.51 21.22
C PRO A 112 -3.97 13.48 22.13
N SER A 113 -3.96 13.74 23.45
CA SER A 113 -4.48 12.82 24.47
C SER A 113 -5.89 12.31 24.13
N GLY A 114 -6.09 11.01 24.29
CA GLY A 114 -7.38 10.36 24.05
C GLY A 114 -7.70 10.17 22.56
N GLN A 115 -6.74 10.30 21.66
CA GLN A 115 -6.95 10.14 20.24
C GLN A 115 -6.17 8.92 19.68
N MET A 116 -6.76 8.27 18.68
CA MET A 116 -6.17 7.17 17.91
C MET A 116 -6.19 7.53 16.43
N LEU A 117 -5.10 7.24 15.71
CA LEU A 117 -4.97 7.55 14.28
C LEU A 117 -5.02 6.25 13.46
N GLU A 118 -6.00 6.16 12.59
CA GLU A 118 -6.16 5.07 11.63
C GLU A 118 -5.60 5.52 10.30
N GLN A 119 -4.55 4.83 9.84
CA GLN A 119 -3.74 5.30 8.73
C GLN A 119 -4.07 4.61 7.40
N ALA A 120 -4.36 5.42 6.38
CA ALA A 120 -4.64 4.93 5.03
C ALA A 120 -3.39 4.33 4.37
N ASP A 121 -2.21 4.93 4.60
CA ASP A 121 -0.96 4.42 4.09
C ASP A 121 -0.53 3.11 4.77
N ALA A 122 -0.58 3.02 6.10
CA ALA A 122 -0.25 1.79 6.83
C ALA A 122 -1.14 0.62 6.36
N THR A 123 -2.44 0.87 6.25
CA THR A 123 -3.41 -0.12 5.76
C THR A 123 -3.16 -0.48 4.30
N GLY A 124 -2.86 0.51 3.46
CA GLY A 124 -2.46 0.29 2.06
C GLY A 124 -1.17 -0.53 1.94
N TRP A 125 -0.14 -0.24 2.75
CA TRP A 125 1.11 -0.99 2.78
C TRP A 125 0.90 -2.45 3.21
N MET A 126 0.00 -2.71 4.16
CA MET A 126 -0.33 -4.09 4.52
C MET A 126 -1.03 -4.83 3.39
N GLY A 127 -1.86 -4.16 2.60
CA GLY A 127 -2.41 -4.71 1.36
C GLY A 127 -1.30 -5.07 0.35
N VAL A 128 -0.31 -4.18 0.16
CA VAL A 128 0.88 -4.46 -0.68
C VAL A 128 1.65 -5.67 -0.16
N PHE A 129 1.87 -5.74 1.16
CA PHE A 129 2.60 -6.86 1.77
C PHE A 129 1.87 -8.19 1.55
N CYS A 130 0.55 -8.24 1.82
CA CYS A 130 -0.27 -9.42 1.57
C CYS A 130 -0.16 -9.91 0.12
N LEU A 131 -0.31 -9.02 -0.86
CA LEU A 131 -0.29 -9.39 -2.27
C LEU A 131 1.08 -9.89 -2.73
N ASN A 132 2.17 -9.33 -2.21
CA ASN A 132 3.50 -9.80 -2.56
C ASN A 132 3.84 -11.13 -1.87
N MET A 133 3.45 -11.33 -0.61
CA MET A 133 3.59 -12.63 0.06
C MET A 133 2.73 -13.70 -0.60
N LEU A 134 1.51 -13.37 -1.01
CA LEU A 134 0.66 -14.25 -1.82
C LEU A 134 1.36 -14.67 -3.11
N THR A 135 1.92 -13.72 -3.85
CA THR A 135 2.58 -13.99 -5.13
C THR A 135 3.81 -14.89 -4.96
N ILE A 136 4.62 -14.64 -3.91
CA ILE A 136 5.78 -15.51 -3.58
C ILE A 136 5.31 -16.91 -3.20
N ALA A 137 4.27 -17.03 -2.35
CA ALA A 137 3.72 -18.32 -1.95
C ALA A 137 3.15 -19.11 -3.14
N LEU A 138 2.49 -18.43 -4.08
CA LEU A 138 1.99 -19.04 -5.32
C LEU A 138 3.13 -19.58 -6.21
N GLU A 139 4.22 -18.85 -6.37
CA GLU A 139 5.41 -19.32 -7.10
C GLU A 139 6.02 -20.55 -6.41
N LEU A 140 6.20 -20.51 -5.08
CA LEU A 140 6.75 -21.62 -4.31
C LEU A 140 5.84 -22.86 -4.33
N SER A 141 4.52 -22.66 -4.36
CA SER A 141 3.54 -23.74 -4.38
C SER A 141 3.53 -24.54 -5.69
N GLN A 142 4.15 -24.02 -6.77
CA GLN A 142 4.26 -24.77 -8.03
C GLN A 142 5.07 -26.06 -7.87
N GLU A 143 6.01 -26.09 -6.93
CA GLU A 143 6.86 -27.25 -6.66
C GLU A 143 6.54 -27.91 -5.31
N ASP A 144 6.10 -27.14 -4.30
CA ASP A 144 5.79 -27.65 -2.97
C ASP A 144 4.39 -27.17 -2.51
N PRO A 145 3.41 -28.09 -2.45
CA PRO A 145 2.03 -27.77 -2.05
C PRO A 145 1.86 -27.19 -0.63
N VAL A 146 2.86 -27.31 0.25
CA VAL A 146 2.80 -26.76 1.61
C VAL A 146 2.56 -25.25 1.60
N TYR A 147 3.10 -24.54 0.61
CA TYR A 147 2.92 -23.09 0.47
C TYR A 147 1.50 -22.68 0.05
N SER A 148 0.68 -23.60 -0.45
CA SER A 148 -0.68 -23.30 -0.91
C SER A 148 -1.60 -22.83 0.24
N HIS A 149 -1.45 -23.41 1.42
CA HIS A 149 -2.25 -23.00 2.60
C HIS A 149 -1.90 -21.57 3.05
N LEU A 150 -0.61 -21.24 3.00
CA LEU A 150 -0.14 -19.89 3.35
C LEU A 150 -0.54 -18.87 2.27
N ALA A 151 -0.53 -19.25 0.99
CA ALA A 151 -1.06 -18.40 -0.08
C ALA A 151 -2.52 -18.01 0.20
N MET A 152 -3.36 -18.98 0.58
CA MET A 152 -4.74 -18.71 0.95
C MET A 152 -4.86 -17.77 2.16
N LYS A 153 -4.00 -17.91 3.17
CA LYS A 153 -3.98 -17.04 4.33
C LYS A 153 -3.69 -15.58 3.96
N PHE A 154 -2.74 -15.33 3.06
CA PHE A 154 -2.46 -13.98 2.58
C PHE A 154 -3.61 -13.39 1.77
N LEU A 155 -4.29 -14.22 0.99
CA LEU A 155 -5.49 -13.80 0.26
C LEU A 155 -6.62 -13.40 1.21
N ASP A 156 -6.87 -14.19 2.27
CA ASP A 156 -7.86 -13.89 3.32
C ASP A 156 -7.56 -12.55 3.99
N HIS A 157 -6.30 -12.32 4.40
CA HIS A 157 -5.89 -11.05 4.98
C HIS A 157 -6.07 -9.88 4.02
N PHE A 158 -5.70 -10.06 2.75
CA PHE A 158 -5.90 -9.00 1.74
C PHE A 158 -7.37 -8.63 1.58
N ILE A 159 -8.25 -9.62 1.52
CA ILE A 159 -9.70 -9.40 1.40
C ILE A 159 -10.25 -8.67 2.63
N ALA A 160 -9.82 -9.10 3.82
CA ALA A 160 -10.22 -8.44 5.07
C ALA A 160 -9.78 -6.98 5.10
N ILE A 161 -8.52 -6.68 4.72
CA ILE A 161 -7.99 -5.32 4.60
C ILE A 161 -8.77 -4.51 3.55
N SER A 162 -9.02 -5.08 2.38
CA SER A 162 -9.78 -4.41 1.32
C SER A 162 -11.20 -4.04 1.76
N ARG A 163 -11.85 -4.89 2.55
CA ARG A 163 -13.15 -4.59 3.13
C ARG A 163 -13.04 -3.48 4.18
N ALA A 164 -12.10 -3.61 5.10
CA ALA A 164 -11.93 -2.67 6.20
C ALA A 164 -11.68 -1.23 5.72
N ILE A 165 -10.78 -1.04 4.76
CA ILE A 165 -10.45 0.30 4.23
C ILE A 165 -11.56 0.90 3.36
N ASN A 166 -12.40 0.06 2.73
CA ASN A 166 -13.40 0.49 1.76
C ASN A 166 -14.82 0.62 2.30
N MET A 167 -15.17 -0.06 3.39
CA MET A 167 -16.53 -0.13 3.92
C MET A 167 -16.63 0.49 5.30
N PRO A 168 -17.42 1.56 5.49
CA PRO A 168 -17.83 1.97 6.82
C PRO A 168 -18.88 0.98 7.36
N GLY A 169 -18.83 0.64 8.66
CA GLY A 169 -19.81 -0.20 9.33
C GLY A 169 -19.20 -1.41 10.02
N GLU A 170 -19.95 -2.51 10.19
CA GLU A 170 -19.55 -3.68 10.97
C GLU A 170 -18.14 -4.21 10.57
N GLY A 171 -17.14 -3.91 11.41
CA GLY A 171 -15.76 -4.34 11.26
C GLY A 171 -14.86 -3.49 10.35
N GLY A 172 -15.35 -2.39 9.76
CA GLY A 172 -14.53 -1.51 8.92
C GLY A 172 -14.75 -0.02 9.22
N MET A 173 -13.66 0.75 9.23
CA MET A 173 -13.71 2.21 9.44
C MET A 173 -14.00 2.97 8.16
N GLY A 174 -13.76 2.36 7.00
CA GLY A 174 -13.90 3.01 5.71
C GLY A 174 -13.03 4.27 5.60
N LEU A 175 -11.79 4.11 5.17
CA LEU A 175 -10.87 5.26 4.98
C LEU A 175 -11.08 5.96 3.63
N TRP A 176 -12.04 5.52 2.85
CA TRP A 176 -12.46 6.17 1.62
C TRP A 176 -13.49 7.27 1.90
N ASP A 177 -13.23 8.46 1.38
CA ASP A 177 -14.19 9.57 1.41
C ASP A 177 -14.95 9.63 0.08
N GLU A 178 -16.26 9.37 0.14
CA GLU A 178 -17.12 9.31 -1.06
C GLU A 178 -17.33 10.68 -1.69
N GLN A 179 -17.34 11.75 -0.90
CA GLN A 179 -17.50 13.11 -1.41
C GLN A 179 -16.27 13.55 -2.19
N ASP A 180 -15.09 13.38 -1.59
CA ASP A 180 -13.83 13.85 -2.18
C ASP A 180 -13.23 12.86 -3.20
N GLY A 181 -13.62 11.59 -3.14
CA GLY A 181 -13.10 10.54 -4.00
C GLY A 181 -11.62 10.25 -3.75
N PHE A 182 -11.25 10.13 -2.48
CA PHE A 182 -9.87 9.94 -2.07
C PHE A 182 -9.78 9.14 -0.76
N TYR A 183 -8.64 8.51 -0.48
CA TYR A 183 -8.37 7.82 0.78
C TYR A 183 -7.75 8.80 1.77
N TYR A 184 -8.21 8.74 3.01
CA TYR A 184 -7.76 9.61 4.09
C TYR A 184 -7.53 8.84 5.39
N ASP A 185 -6.62 9.35 6.19
CA ASP A 185 -6.53 8.97 7.59
C ASP A 185 -7.79 9.42 8.35
N LYS A 186 -8.08 8.71 9.45
CA LYS A 186 -9.10 9.11 10.41
C LYS A 186 -8.52 9.22 11.80
N ILE A 187 -8.98 10.22 12.53
CA ILE A 187 -8.73 10.32 13.96
C ILE A 187 -10.00 9.94 14.72
N THR A 188 -9.85 9.09 15.71
CA THR A 188 -10.95 8.56 16.52
C THR A 188 -10.71 8.89 17.99
N SER A 189 -11.71 9.50 18.65
CA SER A 189 -11.67 9.72 20.09
C SER A 189 -11.85 8.38 20.83
N CYS A 190 -10.92 8.05 21.70
CA CYS A 190 -10.99 6.83 22.53
C CYS A 190 -12.17 6.87 23.52
N ASP A 191 -12.53 8.06 23.98
CA ASP A 191 -13.58 8.24 24.98
C ASP A 191 -14.99 8.14 24.39
N THR A 192 -15.19 8.74 23.19
CA THR A 192 -16.52 8.82 22.57
C THR A 192 -16.73 7.86 21.41
N GLY A 193 -15.64 7.29 20.87
CA GLY A 193 -15.68 6.49 19.64
C GLY A 193 -16.01 7.32 18.37
N GLN A 194 -16.11 8.64 18.47
CA GLN A 194 -16.38 9.48 17.32
C GLN A 194 -15.14 9.59 16.44
N SER A 195 -15.31 9.39 15.14
CA SER A 195 -14.25 9.46 14.13
C SER A 195 -14.39 10.69 13.25
N GLN A 196 -13.27 11.32 12.93
CA GLN A 196 -13.18 12.44 12.00
C GLN A 196 -12.19 12.12 10.88
N THR A 197 -12.62 12.33 9.63
CA THR A 197 -11.76 12.18 8.44
C THR A 197 -10.80 13.36 8.33
N LEU A 198 -9.51 13.07 8.22
CA LEU A 198 -8.45 14.07 8.01
C LEU A 198 -8.28 14.30 6.50
N ARG A 199 -9.02 15.25 5.93
CA ARG A 199 -9.04 15.52 4.49
C ARG A 199 -7.77 16.24 4.01
N VAL A 200 -6.62 15.63 4.22
CA VAL A 200 -5.33 16.10 3.70
C VAL A 200 -4.93 15.25 2.49
N ARG A 201 -5.12 15.80 1.29
CA ARG A 201 -4.74 15.12 0.04
C ARG A 201 -3.22 15.10 -0.12
N SER A 202 -2.65 13.96 0.18
CA SER A 202 -1.21 13.72 0.16
C SER A 202 -0.88 12.33 -0.40
N ASN A 203 0.40 11.98 -0.48
CA ASN A 203 0.85 10.64 -0.84
C ASN A 203 0.25 9.53 0.02
N VAL A 204 -0.14 9.82 1.25
CA VAL A 204 -0.81 8.87 2.16
C VAL A 204 -2.02 8.23 1.48
N GLY A 205 -2.89 9.03 0.85
CA GLY A 205 -4.08 8.53 0.17
C GLY A 205 -3.83 7.92 -1.22
N LEU A 206 -2.60 7.94 -1.73
CA LEU A 206 -2.21 7.26 -2.97
C LEU A 206 -1.69 5.84 -2.72
N ILE A 207 -1.20 5.55 -1.51
CA ILE A 207 -0.59 4.25 -1.18
C ILE A 207 -1.56 3.07 -1.31
N PRO A 208 -2.87 3.18 -0.97
CA PRO A 208 -3.81 2.10 -1.23
C PRO A 208 -3.87 1.62 -2.69
N LEU A 209 -3.52 2.48 -3.67
CA LEU A 209 -3.46 2.10 -5.07
C LEU A 209 -2.28 1.17 -5.40
N TYR A 210 -1.24 1.15 -4.56
CA TYR A 210 -0.07 0.27 -4.77
C TYR A 210 -0.40 -1.19 -4.47
N ALA A 211 -1.44 -1.45 -3.66
CA ALA A 211 -1.94 -2.77 -3.38
C ALA A 211 -2.77 -3.29 -4.57
N VAL A 212 -2.07 -3.69 -5.60
CA VAL A 212 -2.63 -4.23 -6.84
C VAL A 212 -1.79 -5.37 -7.39
N GLN A 213 -2.44 -6.48 -7.77
CA GLN A 213 -1.81 -7.63 -8.39
C GLN A 213 -2.75 -8.26 -9.41
N VAL A 214 -2.22 -8.62 -10.58
CA VAL A 214 -2.94 -9.41 -11.59
C VAL A 214 -2.41 -10.83 -11.52
N ILE A 215 -3.29 -11.79 -11.30
CA ILE A 215 -2.97 -13.21 -11.15
C ILE A 215 -3.71 -13.98 -12.25
N GLU A 216 -3.04 -14.96 -12.87
CA GLU A 216 -3.71 -15.90 -13.74
C GLU A 216 -4.61 -16.83 -12.91
N LYS A 217 -5.87 -16.98 -13.31
CA LYS A 217 -6.85 -17.80 -12.60
C LYS A 217 -6.34 -19.23 -12.39
N SER A 218 -5.66 -19.78 -13.40
CA SER A 218 -5.07 -21.11 -13.37
C SER A 218 -4.07 -21.35 -12.23
N TRP A 219 -3.42 -20.30 -11.73
CA TRP A 219 -2.48 -20.42 -10.60
C TRP A 219 -3.20 -20.68 -9.28
N ILE A 220 -4.36 -20.05 -9.09
CA ILE A 220 -5.16 -20.21 -7.88
C ILE A 220 -5.98 -21.52 -7.95
N GLU A 221 -6.55 -21.84 -9.10
CA GLU A 221 -7.36 -23.06 -9.27
C GLU A 221 -6.59 -24.36 -9.04
N LYS A 222 -5.28 -24.35 -9.28
CA LYS A 222 -4.39 -25.51 -9.01
C LYS A 222 -4.13 -25.74 -7.51
N LEU A 223 -4.46 -24.78 -6.65
CA LEU A 223 -4.22 -24.91 -5.22
C LEU A 223 -5.26 -25.85 -4.58
N PRO A 224 -4.85 -26.96 -3.94
CA PRO A 224 -5.78 -27.88 -3.28
C PRO A 224 -6.62 -27.20 -2.18
N ALA A 225 -6.02 -26.20 -1.51
CA ALA A 225 -6.69 -25.41 -0.47
C ALA A 225 -7.76 -24.49 -1.03
N PHE A 226 -7.65 -24.04 -2.29
CA PHE A 226 -8.58 -23.09 -2.90
C PHE A 226 -9.95 -23.71 -3.16
N GLN A 227 -10.00 -24.95 -3.65
CA GLN A 227 -11.24 -25.63 -4.06
C GLN A 227 -12.23 -25.87 -2.91
N LYS A 228 -11.79 -25.71 -1.66
CA LYS A 228 -12.59 -25.96 -0.45
C LYS A 228 -12.97 -24.66 0.29
N THR A 229 -12.73 -23.49 -0.30
CA THR A 229 -12.91 -22.21 0.38
C THR A 229 -14.08 -21.40 -0.15
N SER A 230 -14.70 -20.62 0.73
CA SER A 230 -15.70 -19.58 0.36
C SER A 230 -15.12 -18.53 -0.62
N ILE A 231 -13.82 -18.42 -0.71
CA ILE A 231 -13.11 -17.51 -1.63
C ILE A 231 -13.27 -17.97 -3.09
N ALA A 232 -13.27 -19.28 -3.35
CA ALA A 232 -13.52 -19.81 -4.69
C ALA A 232 -14.89 -19.35 -5.19
N GLU A 233 -15.93 -19.51 -4.35
CA GLU A 233 -17.28 -19.03 -4.65
C GLU A 233 -17.32 -17.51 -4.81
N TRP A 234 -16.57 -16.79 -4.00
CA TRP A 234 -16.53 -15.34 -4.02
C TRP A 234 -15.85 -14.80 -5.29
N ILE A 235 -14.79 -15.44 -5.75
CA ILE A 235 -14.15 -15.12 -7.04
C ILE A 235 -15.10 -15.43 -8.20
N GLU A 236 -15.78 -16.56 -8.19
CA GLU A 236 -16.78 -16.87 -9.23
C GLU A 236 -17.96 -15.87 -9.22
N LYS A 237 -18.42 -15.44 -8.06
CA LYS A 237 -19.43 -14.37 -7.92
C LYS A 237 -18.95 -13.00 -8.41
N SER A 238 -17.64 -12.78 -8.50
CA SER A 238 -17.06 -11.54 -9.04
C SER A 238 -17.06 -11.48 -10.58
N LYS A 239 -17.42 -12.57 -11.24
CA LYS A 239 -17.48 -12.64 -12.70
C LYS A 239 -18.52 -11.66 -13.26
N GLY A 240 -18.06 -10.70 -14.07
CA GLY A 240 -18.90 -9.64 -14.62
C GLY A 240 -19.38 -8.59 -13.62
N LYS A 241 -18.91 -8.64 -12.38
CA LYS A 241 -19.19 -7.64 -11.33
C LYS A 241 -17.89 -7.22 -10.64
N GLU A 242 -17.81 -5.96 -10.30
CA GLU A 242 -16.73 -5.48 -9.45
C GLU A 242 -17.09 -5.74 -7.98
N MET A 243 -16.28 -6.56 -7.33
CA MET A 243 -16.39 -6.81 -5.89
C MET A 243 -15.23 -6.13 -5.17
N ILE A 244 -15.42 -5.83 -3.88
CA ILE A 244 -14.39 -5.20 -3.07
C ILE A 244 -13.16 -6.13 -3.02
N GLY A 245 -12.03 -5.61 -3.48
CA GLY A 245 -10.74 -6.28 -3.46
C GLY A 245 -10.51 -7.27 -4.61
N VAL A 246 -11.52 -7.67 -5.38
CA VAL A 246 -11.38 -8.67 -6.45
C VAL A 246 -12.22 -8.30 -7.67
N SER A 247 -11.62 -8.44 -8.84
CA SER A 247 -12.32 -8.33 -10.13
C SER A 247 -11.80 -9.40 -11.08
N MET A 248 -12.67 -9.97 -11.89
CA MET A 248 -12.31 -10.95 -12.91
C MET A 248 -12.33 -10.29 -14.29
N SER A 249 -11.34 -10.60 -15.13
CA SER A 249 -11.32 -10.15 -16.53
C SER A 249 -12.51 -10.70 -17.33
N ALA A 250 -12.86 -10.02 -18.42
CA ALA A 250 -13.99 -10.40 -19.26
C ALA A 250 -13.84 -11.82 -19.85
N ASP A 251 -12.62 -12.23 -20.16
CA ASP A 251 -12.27 -13.58 -20.65
C ASP A 251 -12.24 -14.64 -19.54
N GLY A 252 -12.32 -14.22 -18.27
CA GLY A 252 -12.30 -15.10 -17.10
C GLY A 252 -10.92 -15.69 -16.77
N ASN A 253 -9.84 -15.26 -17.45
CA ASN A 253 -8.52 -15.85 -17.30
C ASN A 253 -7.64 -15.14 -16.26
N HIS A 254 -7.95 -13.90 -15.94
CA HIS A 254 -7.17 -13.07 -15.02
C HIS A 254 -8.02 -12.58 -13.86
N ILE A 255 -7.43 -12.53 -12.69
CA ILE A 255 -8.00 -11.97 -11.47
C ILE A 255 -7.18 -10.76 -11.09
N LEU A 256 -7.84 -9.62 -10.95
CA LEU A 256 -7.27 -8.43 -10.34
C LEU A 256 -7.59 -8.45 -8.85
N LEU A 257 -6.55 -8.43 -8.04
CA LEU A 257 -6.64 -8.14 -6.61
C LEU A 257 -6.20 -6.70 -6.42
N SER A 258 -7.08 -5.84 -5.90
CA SER A 258 -6.77 -4.42 -5.67
C SER A 258 -7.65 -3.81 -4.60
N ILE A 259 -7.07 -2.94 -3.76
CA ILE A 259 -7.86 -2.17 -2.78
C ILE A 259 -8.82 -1.22 -3.49
N ALA A 260 -8.33 -0.50 -4.50
CA ALA A 260 -9.14 0.46 -5.23
C ALA A 260 -9.99 -0.24 -6.30
N SER A 261 -11.30 -0.04 -6.26
CA SER A 261 -12.21 -0.40 -7.32
C SER A 261 -11.95 0.46 -8.58
N ARG A 262 -12.45 0.04 -9.73
CA ARG A 262 -12.34 0.77 -10.99
C ARG A 262 -12.77 2.23 -10.86
N ASN A 263 -13.94 2.45 -10.25
CA ASN A 263 -14.47 3.81 -10.06
C ASN A 263 -13.56 4.63 -9.13
N ARG A 264 -13.13 4.05 -8.01
CA ARG A 264 -12.24 4.72 -7.05
C ARG A 264 -10.89 5.03 -7.68
N LEU A 265 -10.31 4.09 -8.41
CA LEU A 265 -9.09 4.31 -9.18
C LEU A 265 -9.22 5.52 -10.11
N GLN A 266 -10.27 5.58 -10.93
CA GLN A 266 -10.50 6.70 -11.84
C GLN A 266 -10.63 8.04 -11.10
N ARG A 267 -11.33 8.08 -9.97
CA ARG A 267 -11.50 9.30 -9.17
C ARG A 267 -10.17 9.78 -8.60
N VAL A 268 -9.35 8.89 -8.06
CA VAL A 268 -8.01 9.25 -7.55
C VAL A 268 -7.09 9.67 -8.71
N LEU A 269 -7.11 8.96 -9.85
CA LEU A 269 -6.26 9.29 -11.00
C LEU A 269 -6.57 10.64 -11.61
N ARG A 270 -7.82 11.11 -11.58
CA ARG A 270 -8.16 12.49 -12.00
C ARG A 270 -7.41 13.53 -11.17
N ARG A 271 -7.26 13.31 -9.85
CA ARG A 271 -6.47 14.20 -9.00
C ARG A 271 -4.97 14.04 -9.22
N VAL A 272 -4.50 12.82 -9.44
CA VAL A 272 -3.10 12.53 -9.77
C VAL A 272 -2.67 13.24 -11.05
N ALA A 273 -3.56 13.28 -12.05
CA ALA A 273 -3.29 13.92 -13.36
C ALA A 273 -3.58 15.44 -13.37
N ASP A 274 -4.08 16.01 -12.29
CA ASP A 274 -4.40 17.45 -12.20
C ASP A 274 -3.17 18.25 -11.75
N GLU A 275 -2.76 19.24 -12.55
CA GLU A 275 -1.64 20.14 -12.24
C GLU A 275 -1.91 21.06 -11.04
N ASN A 276 -3.17 21.31 -10.71
CA ASN A 276 -3.57 22.04 -9.51
C ASN A 276 -3.61 21.17 -8.26
N GLU A 277 -3.47 19.87 -8.42
CA GLU A 277 -3.39 18.90 -7.33
C GLU A 277 -1.98 18.28 -7.28
N PHE A 278 -1.81 17.07 -7.82
CA PHE A 278 -0.58 16.29 -7.64
C PHE A 278 0.41 16.40 -8.80
N LEU A 279 -0.03 16.59 -10.04
CA LEU A 279 0.87 16.58 -11.18
C LEU A 279 1.77 17.82 -11.22
N SER A 280 3.07 17.62 -11.35
CA SER A 280 4.04 18.69 -11.63
C SER A 280 4.90 18.33 -12.82
N PRO A 281 5.64 19.31 -13.42
CA PRO A 281 6.59 19.01 -14.49
C PRO A 281 7.70 18.01 -14.10
N TYR A 282 7.91 17.78 -12.79
CA TYR A 282 9.01 16.98 -12.26
C TYR A 282 8.57 15.65 -11.63
N GLY A 283 7.26 15.41 -11.53
CA GLY A 283 6.68 14.23 -10.91
C GLY A 283 5.49 14.56 -10.01
N LEU A 284 5.10 13.62 -9.16
CA LEU A 284 3.97 13.80 -8.26
C LEU A 284 4.38 14.51 -6.98
N ARG A 285 3.62 15.54 -6.63
CA ARG A 285 3.77 16.23 -5.35
C ARG A 285 3.41 15.33 -4.18
N SER A 286 4.13 15.44 -3.09
CA SER A 286 3.82 14.72 -1.85
C SER A 286 2.55 15.23 -1.17
N LEU A 287 2.25 16.52 -1.34
CA LEU A 287 1.04 17.20 -0.88
C LEU A 287 0.36 17.89 -2.05
N SER A 288 -0.97 17.85 -2.12
CA SER A 288 -1.72 18.55 -3.17
C SER A 288 -1.46 20.06 -3.16
N ARG A 289 -1.21 20.62 -4.35
CA ARG A 289 -1.07 22.07 -4.55
C ARG A 289 -2.33 22.86 -4.17
N TYR A 290 -3.48 22.21 -4.08
CA TYR A 290 -4.73 22.81 -3.61
C TYR A 290 -4.54 23.58 -2.28
N TYR A 291 -3.68 23.06 -1.38
CA TYR A 291 -3.42 23.67 -0.06
C TYR A 291 -2.51 24.90 -0.12
N LEU A 292 -2.06 25.33 -1.28
CA LEU A 292 -1.37 26.62 -1.43
C LEU A 292 -2.26 27.79 -1.05
N ASN A 293 -3.52 27.75 -1.52
CA ASN A 293 -4.51 28.81 -1.30
C ASN A 293 -5.63 28.40 -0.30
N ASN A 294 -5.67 27.12 0.09
CA ASN A 294 -6.70 26.54 0.95
C ASN A 294 -6.05 25.70 2.06
N PRO A 295 -5.36 26.31 3.03
CA PRO A 295 -4.73 25.55 4.11
C PRO A 295 -5.76 24.69 4.86
N TYR A 296 -5.41 23.44 5.12
CA TYR A 296 -6.22 22.58 5.96
C TYR A 296 -6.00 22.91 7.43
N ARG A 297 -7.08 23.04 8.19
CA ARG A 297 -7.05 23.33 9.62
C ARG A 297 -7.82 22.29 10.41
N LEU A 298 -7.25 21.87 11.52
CA LEU A 298 -7.85 20.94 12.47
C LEU A 298 -7.71 21.49 13.88
N THR A 299 -8.79 21.50 14.64
CA THR A 299 -8.77 21.89 16.05
C THR A 299 -9.21 20.72 16.92
N ILE A 300 -8.38 20.30 17.87
CA ILE A 300 -8.67 19.27 18.86
C ILE A 300 -8.27 19.81 20.24
N ASN A 301 -9.15 19.71 21.21
CA ASN A 301 -8.90 20.15 22.59
C ASN A 301 -8.38 21.60 22.69
N GLY A 302 -8.84 22.49 21.79
CA GLY A 302 -8.43 23.89 21.76
C GLY A 302 -7.08 24.16 21.10
N GLN A 303 -6.36 23.15 20.65
CA GLN A 303 -5.13 23.28 19.88
C GLN A 303 -5.43 23.19 18.38
N GLU A 304 -4.85 24.09 17.59
CA GLU A 304 -4.99 24.13 16.13
C GLU A 304 -3.74 23.54 15.46
N TRP A 305 -3.97 22.69 14.46
CA TRP A 305 -2.98 22.18 13.51
C TRP A 305 -3.31 22.67 12.11
N THR A 306 -2.30 23.07 11.36
CA THR A 306 -2.47 23.58 10.00
C THR A 306 -1.53 22.87 9.04
N VAL A 307 -2.05 22.47 7.87
CA VAL A 307 -1.25 21.94 6.75
C VAL A 307 -1.40 22.88 5.56
N GLN A 308 -0.28 23.35 5.03
CA GLN A 308 -0.23 24.23 3.86
C GLN A 308 0.80 23.70 2.84
N TYR A 309 0.51 23.82 1.55
CA TYR A 309 1.48 23.53 0.50
C TYR A 309 2.50 24.68 0.40
N GLU A 310 3.77 24.35 0.51
CA GLU A 310 4.89 25.29 0.45
C GLU A 310 5.86 24.82 -0.64
N PRO A 311 5.92 25.52 -1.80
CA PRO A 311 6.67 25.02 -2.96
C PRO A 311 8.19 25.19 -2.87
N ALA A 312 8.68 25.96 -1.88
CA ALA A 312 10.11 26.21 -1.65
C ALA A 312 10.51 25.75 -0.24
N GLU A 313 11.11 26.62 0.56
CA GLU A 313 11.41 26.34 1.95
C GLU A 313 10.15 26.26 2.80
N SER A 314 10.04 25.21 3.59
CA SER A 314 8.95 25.03 4.52
C SER A 314 9.11 25.92 5.74
N ARG A 315 8.00 26.50 6.20
CA ARG A 315 7.94 27.30 7.44
C ARG A 315 7.54 26.48 8.66
N SER A 316 7.26 25.20 8.44
CA SER A 316 6.92 24.25 9.50
C SER A 316 7.71 22.96 9.33
N THR A 317 7.72 22.11 10.35
CA THR A 317 8.30 20.75 10.30
C THR A 317 7.41 19.76 9.56
N LEU A 318 6.13 20.09 9.37
CA LEU A 318 5.18 19.30 8.60
C LEU A 318 5.49 19.41 7.11
N PHE A 319 4.61 19.04 6.24
CA PHE A 319 4.85 19.09 4.81
C PHE A 319 5.76 20.23 4.41
N GLY A 320 6.94 19.91 3.95
CA GLY A 320 7.89 20.91 3.56
C GLY A 320 8.15 20.89 2.09
N GLY A 321 8.52 22.02 1.55
CA GLY A 321 9.17 22.13 0.28
C GLY A 321 10.55 21.46 0.35
N ASN A 322 11.60 22.20 0.13
CA ASN A 322 12.96 21.65 0.12
C ASN A 322 13.53 21.34 1.50
N SER A 323 12.89 21.82 2.57
CA SER A 323 13.35 21.57 3.95
C SER A 323 13.07 20.13 4.43
N ASN A 324 12.12 19.42 3.80
CA ASN A 324 11.93 18.01 4.05
C ASN A 324 13.01 17.21 3.29
N TRP A 325 13.65 16.25 3.96
CA TRP A 325 14.68 15.43 3.35
C TRP A 325 14.24 14.69 2.07
N ARG A 326 12.95 14.44 1.90
CA ARG A 326 12.36 13.85 0.70
C ARG A 326 12.08 14.88 -0.40
N GLY A 327 12.05 16.16 -0.05
CA GLY A 327 11.60 17.23 -0.91
C GLY A 327 10.10 17.18 -1.23
N PRO A 328 9.60 18.12 -2.05
CA PRO A 328 8.19 18.22 -2.41
C PRO A 328 7.72 17.13 -3.40
N ILE A 329 8.66 16.44 -4.05
CA ILE A 329 8.43 15.35 -5.01
C ILE A 329 9.32 14.19 -4.61
N TRP A 330 8.67 13.05 -4.32
CA TRP A 330 9.40 11.88 -3.85
C TRP A 330 9.44 10.78 -4.91
N PHE A 331 10.65 10.49 -5.41
CA PHE A 331 10.89 9.51 -6.45
C PHE A 331 10.39 8.09 -6.13
N PRO A 332 10.64 7.50 -4.94
CA PRO A 332 10.19 6.14 -4.64
C PRO A 332 8.68 5.95 -4.75
N THR A 333 7.87 6.88 -4.22
CA THR A 333 6.40 6.79 -4.29
C THR A 333 5.90 6.97 -5.72
N THR A 334 6.49 7.89 -6.48
CA THR A 334 6.18 8.07 -7.91
C THR A 334 6.47 6.79 -8.70
N TYR A 335 7.62 6.16 -8.45
CA TYR A 335 7.99 4.88 -9.10
C TYR A 335 7.02 3.74 -8.75
N LEU A 336 6.60 3.65 -7.48
CA LEU A 336 5.64 2.64 -7.03
C LEU A 336 4.26 2.85 -7.67
N LEU A 337 3.81 4.10 -7.76
CA LEU A 337 2.56 4.41 -8.45
C LEU A 337 2.61 4.01 -9.93
N ILE A 338 3.67 4.38 -10.66
CA ILE A 338 3.83 3.98 -12.08
C ILE A 338 3.78 2.45 -12.21
N THR A 339 4.37 1.73 -11.27
CA THR A 339 4.33 0.27 -11.27
C THR A 339 2.92 -0.27 -11.05
N ALA A 340 2.18 0.31 -10.10
CA ALA A 340 0.79 -0.06 -9.86
C ALA A 340 -0.09 0.22 -11.09
N LEU A 341 0.08 1.40 -11.71
CA LEU A 341 -0.64 1.79 -12.93
C LEU A 341 -0.41 0.81 -14.09
N ARG A 342 0.81 0.28 -14.24
CA ARG A 342 1.08 -0.78 -15.24
C ARG A 342 0.29 -2.06 -14.97
N SER A 343 0.06 -2.42 -13.71
CA SER A 343 -0.78 -3.57 -13.35
C SER A 343 -2.25 -3.31 -13.66
N TYR A 344 -2.75 -2.13 -13.34
CA TYR A 344 -4.11 -1.73 -13.70
C TYR A 344 -4.31 -1.68 -15.22
N GLN A 345 -3.37 -1.09 -15.96
CA GLN A 345 -3.42 -1.04 -17.41
C GLN A 345 -3.42 -2.43 -18.05
N ARG A 346 -2.58 -3.35 -17.54
CA ARG A 346 -2.57 -4.74 -18.01
C ARG A 346 -3.93 -5.42 -17.86
N PHE A 347 -4.69 -5.09 -16.81
CA PHE A 347 -5.99 -5.69 -16.54
C PHE A 347 -7.14 -4.99 -17.25
N TYR A 348 -7.21 -3.66 -17.15
CA TYR A 348 -8.32 -2.86 -17.68
C TYR A 348 -8.14 -2.45 -19.15
N GLY A 349 -6.92 -2.46 -19.68
CA GLY A 349 -6.62 -1.90 -21.00
C GLY A 349 -7.10 -0.45 -21.12
N ASP A 350 -7.74 -0.13 -22.23
CA ASP A 350 -8.28 1.20 -22.52
C ASP A 350 -9.65 1.48 -21.87
N SER A 351 -10.17 0.55 -21.06
CA SER A 351 -11.47 0.75 -20.37
C SER A 351 -11.38 1.68 -19.16
N VAL A 352 -10.17 2.00 -18.69
CA VAL A 352 -9.91 2.98 -17.62
C VAL A 352 -8.99 4.06 -18.18
N MET A 353 -9.56 5.21 -18.44
CA MET A 353 -8.84 6.36 -18.98
C MET A 353 -9.12 7.60 -18.12
N VAL A 354 -8.13 8.48 -18.03
CA VAL A 354 -8.25 9.81 -17.42
C VAL A 354 -7.62 10.86 -18.35
N PRO A 355 -8.16 12.08 -18.41
CA PRO A 355 -7.58 13.15 -19.21
C PRO A 355 -6.13 13.42 -18.81
N CYS A 356 -5.23 13.53 -19.79
CA CYS A 356 -3.83 13.86 -19.56
C CYS A 356 -3.59 15.34 -19.92
N PRO A 357 -3.13 16.17 -18.97
CA PRO A 357 -2.83 17.58 -19.22
C PRO A 357 -1.79 17.77 -20.34
N GLY A 358 -1.91 18.85 -21.11
CA GLY A 358 -0.99 19.20 -22.19
C GLY A 358 -1.08 18.33 -23.45
N SER A 359 -2.00 17.39 -23.50
CA SER A 359 -2.24 16.52 -24.67
C SER A 359 -3.70 16.48 -25.02
N PRO A 360 -4.28 17.49 -25.72
CA PRO A 360 -5.66 17.45 -26.17
C PRO A 360 -5.92 16.16 -26.98
N GLY A 361 -6.89 15.36 -26.52
CA GLY A 361 -7.25 14.08 -27.15
C GLY A 361 -6.42 12.86 -26.76
N LYS A 362 -5.40 12.97 -25.90
CA LYS A 362 -4.75 11.82 -25.27
C LYS A 362 -5.36 11.56 -23.88
N GLN A 363 -5.78 10.35 -23.69
CA GLN A 363 -6.37 9.85 -22.42
C GLN A 363 -5.51 8.74 -21.85
#